data_ba54611cf527463942fb0ab1137d93e7
#
_entry.id   ba54611cf527463942fb0ab1137d93e7
#
_cell.length_a   1.000
_cell.length_b   1.000
_cell.length_c   1.000
_cell.angle_alpha   90.00
_cell.angle_beta   90.00
_cell.angle_gamma   90.00
#
_symmetry.space_group_name_H-M   'P 1'
#
loop_
_entity.id
_entity.type
_entity.pdbx_description
1 polymer ?
#
loop_
_entity_poly.entity_id
_entity_poly.type
_entity_poly.pdbx_seq_one_letter_code
_entity_poly.pdbx_strand_id
1 'polypeptide(L)'
;MENPEQYFELVQERPDLFANPSGAIITILLGQEEIAQAETSMQEALSAQGVTQEKAREWAQVGVAYHDQYLLVLRDAVRFPDGAIGSYIRLVAPREQTPGVVILPIYQGQILLLRHFRHATRSWHLEIPRGFGWPGCTSEESARRELVEELGAEPLRLVPLGQIHPNTGITAECDELFYAEVATYGTPEKREAIGEILPTPLSLFERLIRENTITDGFTLAAYARARARGLL
;
A
#
# COMPACT_ATOMS: atom_id res chain seq x y z
N MET A 1 -0.06 -8.69 22.78
CA MET A 1 -0.68 -7.51 22.15
C MET A 1 -0.28 -6.28 22.92
N GLU A 2 0.11 -5.26 22.22
CA GLU A 2 0.52 -4.01 22.80
C GLU A 2 -0.72 -3.24 23.28
N ASN A 3 -0.58 -2.58 24.40
CA ASN A 3 -1.51 -2.07 25.37
C ASN A 3 -2.57 -1.09 24.80
N PRO A 4 -3.82 -1.08 25.28
CA PRO A 4 -4.80 0.00 25.05
C PRO A 4 -4.25 1.41 25.35
N GLU A 5 -3.29 1.55 26.25
CA GLU A 5 -2.60 2.81 26.52
C GLU A 5 -1.92 3.38 25.28
N GLN A 6 -1.18 2.57 24.52
CA GLN A 6 -0.55 2.99 23.27
C GLN A 6 -1.55 3.50 22.22
N TYR A 7 -2.75 2.92 22.16
CA TYR A 7 -3.79 3.38 21.25
C TYR A 7 -4.25 4.80 21.57
N PHE A 8 -4.46 5.11 22.85
CA PHE A 8 -4.86 6.44 23.28
C PHE A 8 -3.71 7.45 23.23
N GLU A 9 -2.46 7.03 23.42
CA GLU A 9 -1.28 7.85 23.16
C GLU A 9 -1.24 8.22 21.66
N LEU A 10 -1.43 7.25 20.77
CA LEU A 10 -1.46 7.46 19.33
C LEU A 10 -2.62 8.39 18.90
N VAL A 11 -3.80 8.31 19.54
CA VAL A 11 -4.91 9.24 19.31
C VAL A 11 -4.52 10.68 19.61
N GLN A 12 -3.66 10.90 20.61
CA GLN A 12 -3.16 12.24 20.95
C GLN A 12 -2.05 12.71 20.01
N GLU A 13 -1.14 11.82 19.64
CA GLU A 13 0.00 12.12 18.77
C GLU A 13 -0.39 12.27 17.28
N ARG A 14 -1.33 11.45 16.83
CA ARG A 14 -1.79 11.36 15.44
C ARG A 14 -3.33 11.46 15.36
N PRO A 15 -3.96 12.57 15.79
CA PRO A 15 -5.42 12.73 15.79
C PRO A 15 -6.04 12.65 14.38
N ASP A 16 -5.28 12.95 13.34
CA ASP A 16 -5.64 12.80 11.93
C ASP A 16 -6.08 11.37 11.58
N LEU A 17 -5.42 10.36 12.16
CA LEU A 17 -5.76 8.94 11.93
C LEU A 17 -7.11 8.54 12.50
N PHE A 18 -7.64 9.28 13.46
CA PHE A 18 -8.87 8.95 14.21
C PHE A 18 -10.02 9.93 13.94
N ALA A 19 -9.78 10.94 13.12
CA ALA A 19 -10.79 11.91 12.77
C ALA A 19 -11.89 11.26 11.93
N ASN A 20 -13.15 11.55 12.26
CA ASN A 20 -14.29 11.20 11.44
C ASN A 20 -14.57 12.36 10.45
N PRO A 21 -14.27 12.22 9.15
CA PRO A 21 -14.54 13.28 8.19
C PRO A 21 -16.03 13.53 8.05
N SER A 22 -16.39 14.73 7.62
CA SER A 22 -17.80 15.09 7.36
C SER A 22 -18.41 14.11 6.36
N GLY A 23 -19.56 13.53 6.72
CA GLY A 23 -20.24 12.54 5.89
C GLY A 23 -19.70 11.11 6.00
N ALA A 24 -18.78 10.83 6.90
CA ALA A 24 -18.34 9.46 7.17
C ALA A 24 -19.55 8.59 7.58
N ILE A 25 -19.71 7.45 6.92
CA ILE A 25 -20.80 6.50 7.20
C ILE A 25 -20.33 5.33 8.09
N ILE A 26 -19.03 5.13 8.22
CA ILE A 26 -18.38 4.32 9.25
C ILE A 26 -17.62 5.29 10.13
N THR A 27 -17.92 5.33 11.43
CA THR A 27 -17.32 6.29 12.36
C THR A 27 -16.49 5.58 13.42
N ILE A 28 -15.28 6.09 13.67
CA ILE A 28 -14.43 5.61 14.77
C ILE A 28 -15.01 6.10 16.08
N LEU A 29 -15.06 5.22 17.07
CA LEU A 29 -15.58 5.43 18.40
C LEU A 29 -14.42 5.34 19.41
N LEU A 30 -14.28 6.35 20.26
CA LEU A 30 -13.21 6.45 21.26
C LEU A 30 -13.74 6.38 22.72
N GLY A 31 -15.06 6.27 22.90
CA GLY A 31 -15.69 6.14 24.20
C GLY A 31 -15.47 4.74 24.80
N GLN A 32 -15.17 4.66 26.10
CA GLN A 32 -14.90 3.39 26.78
C GLN A 32 -16.06 2.38 26.67
N GLU A 33 -17.31 2.86 26.80
CA GLU A 33 -18.50 2.01 26.71
C GLU A 33 -18.68 1.44 25.29
N GLU A 34 -18.42 2.26 24.27
CA GLU A 34 -18.53 1.87 22.85
C GLU A 34 -17.41 0.90 22.46
N ILE A 35 -16.21 1.10 22.97
CA ILE A 35 -15.09 0.16 22.79
C ILE A 35 -15.43 -1.19 23.41
N ALA A 36 -15.90 -1.22 24.67
CA ALA A 36 -16.30 -2.46 25.33
C ALA A 36 -17.43 -3.18 24.57
N GLN A 37 -18.38 -2.43 24.00
CA GLN A 37 -19.43 -3.00 23.15
C GLN A 37 -18.89 -3.59 21.86
N ALA A 38 -17.94 -2.90 21.18
CA ALA A 38 -17.29 -3.41 19.96
C ALA A 38 -16.52 -4.71 20.23
N GLU A 39 -15.77 -4.76 21.33
CA GLU A 39 -15.04 -5.95 21.75
C GLU A 39 -15.97 -7.13 22.06
N THR A 40 -17.07 -6.87 22.78
CA THR A 40 -18.08 -7.91 23.09
C THR A 40 -18.71 -8.47 21.81
N SER A 41 -19.15 -7.59 20.91
CA SER A 41 -19.73 -7.99 19.61
C SER A 41 -18.77 -8.85 18.80
N MET A 42 -17.50 -8.49 18.75
CA MET A 42 -16.48 -9.27 18.04
C MET A 42 -16.19 -10.61 18.72
N GLN A 43 -16.13 -10.66 20.05
CA GLN A 43 -15.96 -11.92 20.80
C GLN A 43 -17.08 -12.90 20.52
N GLU A 44 -18.33 -12.42 20.51
CA GLU A 44 -19.50 -13.23 20.17
C GLU A 44 -19.43 -13.79 18.75
N ALA A 45 -19.07 -12.94 17.77
CA ALA A 45 -18.91 -13.34 16.38
C ALA A 45 -17.80 -14.39 16.20
N LEU A 46 -16.66 -14.22 16.85
CA LEU A 46 -15.55 -15.18 16.83
C LEU A 46 -15.93 -16.51 17.50
N SER A 47 -16.63 -16.44 18.63
CA SER A 47 -17.11 -17.63 19.34
C SER A 47 -18.11 -18.43 18.51
N ALA A 48 -18.99 -17.75 17.78
CA ALA A 48 -19.93 -18.39 16.84
C ALA A 48 -19.21 -19.10 15.67
N GLN A 49 -17.99 -18.67 15.33
CA GLN A 49 -17.12 -19.31 14.35
C GLN A 49 -16.26 -20.44 14.94
N GLY A 50 -16.43 -20.78 16.22
CA GLY A 50 -15.69 -21.86 16.90
C GLY A 50 -14.33 -21.45 17.44
N VAL A 51 -14.01 -20.16 17.51
CA VAL A 51 -12.78 -19.66 18.14
C VAL A 51 -12.92 -19.83 19.66
N THR A 52 -11.85 -20.28 20.34
CA THR A 52 -11.85 -20.42 21.79
C THR A 52 -12.05 -19.07 22.47
N GLN A 53 -12.67 -19.06 23.66
CA GLN A 53 -12.93 -17.82 24.40
C GLN A 53 -11.67 -16.99 24.65
N GLU A 54 -10.55 -17.63 24.94
CA GLU A 54 -9.25 -16.96 25.15
C GLU A 54 -8.81 -16.20 23.90
N LYS A 55 -8.79 -16.89 22.75
CA LYS A 55 -8.44 -16.26 21.46
C LYS A 55 -9.47 -15.23 21.02
N ALA A 56 -10.76 -15.49 21.22
CA ALA A 56 -11.81 -14.54 20.88
C ALA A 56 -11.64 -13.22 21.65
N ARG A 57 -11.31 -13.30 22.95
CA ARG A 57 -11.00 -12.12 23.76
C ARG A 57 -9.76 -11.38 23.27
N GLU A 58 -8.70 -12.13 22.96
CA GLU A 58 -7.46 -11.59 22.42
C GLU A 58 -7.67 -10.89 21.07
N TRP A 59 -8.37 -11.54 20.14
CA TRP A 59 -8.55 -11.02 18.78
C TRP A 59 -9.62 -9.94 18.66
N ALA A 60 -10.47 -9.79 19.66
CA ALA A 60 -11.49 -8.73 19.69
C ALA A 60 -10.97 -7.42 20.26
N GLN A 61 -9.83 -7.42 20.94
CA GLN A 61 -9.32 -6.25 21.65
C GLN A 61 -9.08 -5.07 20.70
N VAL A 62 -9.72 -3.93 20.99
CA VAL A 62 -9.53 -2.65 20.31
C VAL A 62 -8.18 -2.05 20.73
N GLY A 63 -7.44 -1.50 19.77
CA GLY A 63 -6.14 -0.92 20.07
C GLY A 63 -5.11 -1.12 18.99
N VAL A 64 -3.84 -1.00 19.36
CA VAL A 64 -2.68 -1.33 18.52
C VAL A 64 -2.51 -2.84 18.50
N ALA A 65 -2.83 -3.47 17.38
CA ALA A 65 -2.70 -4.92 17.19
C ALA A 65 -1.27 -5.36 16.85
N TYR A 66 -0.51 -4.49 16.19
CA TYR A 66 0.91 -4.67 15.90
C TYR A 66 1.57 -3.32 15.58
N HIS A 67 2.79 -3.11 16.02
CA HIS A 67 3.58 -1.92 15.69
C HIS A 67 5.07 -2.22 15.63
N ASP A 68 5.71 -1.84 14.51
CA ASP A 68 7.16 -1.73 14.38
C ASP A 68 7.53 -0.54 13.48
N GLN A 69 8.79 -0.49 13.03
CA GLN A 69 9.25 0.61 12.17
C GLN A 69 8.62 0.61 10.76
N TYR A 70 8.03 -0.51 10.32
CA TYR A 70 7.49 -0.71 8.98
C TYR A 70 5.97 -0.74 8.94
N LEU A 71 5.33 -1.22 10.00
CA LEU A 71 3.90 -1.53 9.99
C LEU A 71 3.24 -1.13 11.31
N LEU A 72 2.09 -0.46 11.19
CA LEU A 72 1.17 -0.20 12.27
C LEU A 72 -0.20 -0.78 11.92
N VAL A 73 -0.67 -1.71 12.74
CA VAL A 73 -1.98 -2.35 12.61
C VAL A 73 -2.86 -1.90 13.74
N LEU A 74 -3.95 -1.22 13.37
CA LEU A 74 -4.95 -0.72 14.32
C LEU A 74 -6.23 -1.56 14.22
N ARG A 75 -6.86 -1.81 15.36
CA ARG A 75 -8.24 -2.27 15.42
C ARG A 75 -9.07 -1.21 16.13
N ASP A 76 -9.89 -0.52 15.36
CA ASP A 76 -10.76 0.53 15.85
C ASP A 76 -12.13 -0.03 16.27
N ALA A 77 -12.72 0.53 17.33
CA ALA A 77 -14.15 0.42 17.52
C ALA A 77 -14.84 1.33 16.52
N VAL A 78 -15.85 0.81 15.82
CA VAL A 78 -16.56 1.58 14.80
C VAL A 78 -18.07 1.41 14.90
N ARG A 79 -18.80 2.43 14.44
CA ARG A 79 -20.23 2.35 14.15
C ARG A 79 -20.43 2.19 12.66
N PHE A 80 -21.14 1.14 12.27
CA PHE A 80 -21.51 0.86 10.89
C PHE A 80 -22.76 1.65 10.45
N PRO A 81 -23.06 1.72 9.12
CA PRO A 81 -24.19 2.48 8.60
C PRO A 81 -25.56 2.04 9.12
N ASP A 82 -25.70 0.79 9.52
CA ASP A 82 -26.93 0.22 10.12
C ASP A 82 -27.06 0.50 11.63
N GLY A 83 -26.10 1.23 12.21
CA GLY A 83 -26.03 1.57 13.62
C GLY A 83 -25.33 0.51 14.49
N ALA A 84 -24.97 -0.65 13.96
CA ALA A 84 -24.26 -1.67 14.69
C ALA A 84 -22.88 -1.17 15.13
N ILE A 85 -22.45 -1.57 16.32
CA ILE A 85 -21.10 -1.31 16.83
C ILE A 85 -20.28 -2.60 16.72
N GLY A 86 -19.09 -2.48 16.16
CA GLY A 86 -18.15 -3.57 15.99
C GLY A 86 -16.72 -3.07 15.87
N SER A 87 -15.82 -3.90 15.38
CA SER A 87 -14.43 -3.50 15.16
C SER A 87 -14.03 -3.53 13.69
N TYR A 88 -13.09 -2.67 13.32
CA TYR A 88 -12.49 -2.61 11.97
C TYR A 88 -10.98 -2.60 12.09
N ILE A 89 -10.32 -3.52 11.37
CA ILE A 89 -8.86 -3.57 11.33
C ILE A 89 -8.35 -2.78 10.12
N ARG A 90 -7.31 -1.98 10.32
CA ARG A 90 -6.65 -1.25 9.24
C ARG A 90 -5.13 -1.18 9.44
N LEU A 91 -4.43 -1.11 8.33
CA LEU A 91 -3.00 -0.89 8.27
C LEU A 91 -2.74 0.58 7.93
N VAL A 92 -1.90 1.22 8.72
CA VAL A 92 -1.52 2.61 8.52
C VAL A 92 -0.01 2.75 8.60
N ALA A 93 0.54 3.84 8.08
CA ALA A 93 1.96 4.11 8.21
C ALA A 93 2.31 4.34 9.70
N PRO A 94 3.39 3.73 10.22
CA PRO A 94 3.79 3.88 11.63
C PRO A 94 4.20 5.30 11.99
N ARG A 95 4.54 6.12 11.00
CA ARG A 95 4.85 7.55 11.10
C ARG A 95 4.40 8.27 9.84
N GLU A 96 4.37 9.61 9.86
CA GLU A 96 4.22 10.37 8.62
C GLU A 96 5.33 9.99 7.64
N GLN A 97 4.94 9.63 6.42
CA GLN A 97 5.86 9.19 5.38
C GLN A 97 5.55 9.94 4.08
N THR A 98 6.58 10.18 3.29
CA THR A 98 6.40 10.50 1.88
C THR A 98 5.71 9.32 1.20
N PRO A 99 4.71 9.55 0.35
CA PRO A 99 4.08 8.47 -0.42
C PRO A 99 5.11 7.61 -1.15
N GLY A 100 4.85 6.31 -1.24
CA GLY A 100 5.62 5.43 -2.11
C GLY A 100 5.48 5.86 -3.57
N VAL A 101 6.36 5.37 -4.42
CA VAL A 101 6.42 5.74 -5.82
C VAL A 101 6.43 4.50 -6.72
N VAL A 102 5.74 4.61 -7.84
CA VAL A 102 5.66 3.57 -8.87
C VAL A 102 5.94 4.21 -10.22
N ILE A 103 6.89 3.70 -10.97
CA ILE A 103 7.37 4.34 -12.18
C ILE A 103 7.18 3.43 -13.39
N LEU A 104 6.48 3.90 -14.43
CA LEU A 104 6.39 3.24 -15.73
C LEU A 104 7.53 3.73 -16.63
N PRO A 105 8.63 2.97 -16.76
CA PRO A 105 9.80 3.42 -17.47
C PRO A 105 9.73 3.02 -18.95
N ILE A 106 10.05 3.99 -19.83
CA ILE A 106 10.07 3.82 -21.28
C ILE A 106 11.47 4.03 -21.81
N TYR A 107 11.97 3.03 -22.50
CA TYR A 107 13.22 3.04 -23.21
C TYR A 107 12.99 2.74 -24.69
N GLN A 108 13.31 3.68 -25.59
CA GLN A 108 13.13 3.54 -27.05
C GLN A 108 11.73 3.03 -27.46
N GLY A 109 10.68 3.54 -26.80
CA GLY A 109 9.29 3.14 -27.05
C GLY A 109 8.87 1.79 -26.46
N GLN A 110 9.73 1.14 -25.67
CA GLN A 110 9.46 -0.11 -24.99
C GLN A 110 9.34 0.12 -23.48
N ILE A 111 8.45 -0.61 -22.81
CA ILE A 111 8.34 -0.62 -21.36
C ILE A 111 9.46 -1.48 -20.77
N LEU A 112 10.20 -0.96 -19.80
CA LEU A 112 11.17 -1.76 -19.04
C LEU A 112 10.44 -2.47 -17.91
N LEU A 113 10.20 -3.78 -18.07
CA LEU A 113 9.71 -4.64 -17.00
C LEU A 113 10.88 -5.19 -16.19
N LEU A 114 10.62 -5.41 -14.91
CA LEU A 114 11.50 -6.11 -13.98
C LEU A 114 10.96 -7.52 -13.75
N ARG A 115 11.81 -8.51 -13.80
CA ARG A 115 11.53 -9.83 -13.25
C ARG A 115 11.98 -9.82 -11.79
N HIS A 116 11.06 -9.55 -10.88
CA HIS A 116 11.32 -9.30 -9.47
C HIS A 116 10.83 -10.46 -8.59
N PHE A 117 11.65 -10.92 -7.64
CA PHE A 117 11.23 -11.92 -6.66
C PHE A 117 10.60 -11.25 -5.45
N ARG A 118 9.30 -11.39 -5.30
CA ARG A 118 8.56 -10.84 -4.16
C ARG A 118 8.48 -11.83 -3.01
N HIS A 119 9.10 -11.46 -1.88
CA HIS A 119 9.14 -12.31 -0.69
C HIS A 119 7.73 -12.62 -0.15
N ALA A 120 6.80 -11.66 -0.18
CA ALA A 120 5.45 -11.83 0.33
C ALA A 120 4.66 -12.93 -0.39
N THR A 121 4.80 -13.02 -1.72
CA THR A 121 4.14 -14.05 -2.55
C THR A 121 5.00 -15.27 -2.78
N ARG A 122 6.28 -15.24 -2.38
CA ARG A 122 7.30 -16.29 -2.61
C ARG A 122 7.44 -16.67 -4.09
N SER A 123 7.25 -15.71 -4.99
CA SER A 123 7.24 -15.94 -6.44
C SER A 123 7.88 -14.79 -7.22
N TRP A 124 8.20 -15.07 -8.49
CA TRP A 124 8.66 -14.08 -9.45
C TRP A 124 7.47 -13.38 -10.08
N HIS A 125 7.54 -12.06 -10.17
CA HIS A 125 6.56 -11.21 -10.85
C HIS A 125 7.21 -10.44 -11.98
N LEU A 126 6.41 -10.11 -12.99
CA LEU A 126 6.73 -9.09 -13.97
C LEU A 126 6.06 -7.78 -13.53
N GLU A 127 6.87 -6.80 -13.21
CA GLU A 127 6.39 -5.53 -12.65
C GLU A 127 7.27 -4.36 -13.10
N ILE A 128 6.90 -3.16 -12.72
CA ILE A 128 7.68 -1.94 -12.96
C ILE A 128 8.35 -1.48 -11.66
N PRO A 129 9.38 -0.62 -11.75
CA PRO A 129 10.07 -0.05 -10.58
C PRO A 129 9.11 0.58 -9.58
N ARG A 130 9.34 0.30 -8.30
CA ARG A 130 8.61 0.91 -7.19
C ARG A 130 9.34 0.82 -5.86
N GLY A 131 9.19 1.84 -5.04
CA GLY A 131 9.76 1.86 -3.69
C GLY A 131 9.07 2.79 -2.74
N PHE A 132 9.54 2.77 -1.51
CA PHE A 132 9.03 3.65 -0.46
C PHE A 132 9.47 5.11 -0.70
N GLY A 133 8.62 6.04 -0.27
CA GLY A 133 9.02 7.44 -0.22
C GLY A 133 10.16 7.68 0.77
N TRP A 134 11.11 8.51 0.39
CA TRP A 134 12.24 8.86 1.25
C TRP A 134 11.88 10.03 2.18
N PRO A 135 12.17 9.94 3.48
CA PRO A 135 11.91 11.03 4.40
C PRO A 135 12.61 12.32 3.97
N GLY A 136 11.85 13.41 3.89
CA GLY A 136 12.36 14.71 3.49
C GLY A 136 12.56 14.92 1.99
N CYS A 137 12.27 13.91 1.16
CA CYS A 137 12.26 14.01 -0.30
C CYS A 137 10.84 14.20 -0.82
N THR A 138 10.73 14.83 -1.98
CA THR A 138 9.48 14.79 -2.77
C THR A 138 9.29 13.42 -3.42
N SER A 139 8.07 13.11 -3.86
CA SER A 139 7.81 11.87 -4.60
C SER A 139 8.57 11.84 -5.93
N GLU A 140 8.82 12.99 -6.58
CA GLU A 140 9.63 13.06 -7.79
C GLU A 140 11.10 12.70 -7.52
N GLU A 141 11.68 13.19 -6.42
CA GLU A 141 13.04 12.83 -6.01
C GLU A 141 13.15 11.36 -5.64
N SER A 142 12.14 10.82 -4.94
CA SER A 142 12.05 9.39 -4.64
C SER A 142 11.96 8.55 -5.92
N ALA A 143 11.13 8.94 -6.88
CA ALA A 143 11.01 8.23 -8.17
C ALA A 143 12.32 8.23 -8.98
N ARG A 144 13.07 9.32 -8.99
CA ARG A 144 14.40 9.38 -9.63
C ARG A 144 15.38 8.42 -8.97
N ARG A 145 15.36 8.35 -7.66
CA ARG A 145 16.22 7.47 -6.90
C ARG A 145 15.91 6.00 -7.16
N GLU A 146 14.64 5.61 -7.14
CA GLU A 146 14.22 4.25 -7.45
C GLU A 146 14.63 3.82 -8.88
N LEU A 147 14.54 4.73 -9.86
CA LEU A 147 15.03 4.45 -11.21
C LEU A 147 16.53 4.16 -11.25
N VAL A 148 17.32 4.86 -10.41
CA VAL A 148 18.76 4.60 -10.31
C VAL A 148 19.02 3.24 -9.61
N GLU A 149 18.34 2.96 -8.51
CA GLU A 149 18.53 1.75 -7.70
C GLU A 149 18.09 0.48 -8.46
N GLU A 150 16.91 0.52 -9.11
CA GLU A 150 16.32 -0.67 -9.76
C GLU A 150 16.65 -0.80 -11.26
N LEU A 151 16.96 0.31 -11.96
CA LEU A 151 17.27 0.29 -13.39
C LEU A 151 18.67 0.78 -13.75
N GLY A 152 19.41 1.39 -12.80
CA GLY A 152 20.64 2.10 -13.13
C GLY A 152 20.41 3.24 -14.14
N ALA A 153 19.26 3.92 -14.08
CA ALA A 153 18.82 4.87 -15.08
C ALA A 153 18.41 6.22 -14.49
N GLU A 154 18.81 7.30 -15.15
CA GLU A 154 18.29 8.64 -14.88
C GLU A 154 17.19 8.99 -15.90
N PRO A 155 16.04 9.53 -15.46
CA PRO A 155 14.99 9.90 -16.39
C PRO A 155 15.32 11.19 -17.16
N LEU A 156 15.15 11.14 -18.49
CA LEU A 156 15.14 12.33 -19.36
C LEU A 156 13.87 13.16 -19.16
N ARG A 157 12.78 12.48 -18.88
CA ARG A 157 11.46 13.06 -18.65
C ARG A 157 10.76 12.26 -17.56
N LEU A 158 10.13 12.94 -16.60
CA LEU A 158 9.32 12.34 -15.55
C LEU A 158 7.97 13.08 -15.50
N VAL A 159 6.87 12.32 -15.58
CA VAL A 159 5.52 12.88 -15.64
C VAL A 159 4.67 12.24 -14.56
N PRO A 160 4.14 13.02 -13.61
CA PRO A 160 3.21 12.50 -12.60
C PRO A 160 1.94 11.95 -13.27
N LEU A 161 1.54 10.74 -12.90
CA LEU A 161 0.29 10.11 -13.35
C LEU A 161 -0.84 10.22 -12.31
N GLY A 162 -0.55 10.71 -11.11
CA GLY A 162 -1.47 10.81 -9.96
C GLY A 162 -1.33 9.65 -8.99
N GLN A 163 -2.24 9.55 -8.06
CA GLN A 163 -2.15 8.66 -6.89
C GLN A 163 -2.92 7.35 -7.09
N ILE A 164 -2.50 6.31 -6.37
CA ILE A 164 -3.20 5.04 -6.27
C ILE A 164 -3.33 4.62 -4.80
N HIS A 165 -4.47 4.04 -4.45
CA HIS A 165 -4.66 3.30 -3.22
C HIS A 165 -4.72 1.81 -3.56
N PRO A 166 -3.73 1.00 -3.18
CA PRO A 166 -3.63 -0.39 -3.62
C PRO A 166 -4.73 -1.29 -3.04
N ASN A 167 -5.19 -1.01 -1.82
CA ASN A 167 -6.25 -1.79 -1.18
C ASN A 167 -7.01 -0.95 -0.14
N THR A 168 -7.99 -0.16 -0.59
CA THR A 168 -8.80 0.72 0.28
C THR A 168 -9.66 -0.02 1.31
N GLY A 169 -9.74 -1.35 1.24
CA GLY A 169 -10.49 -2.16 2.22
C GLY A 169 -9.73 -2.40 3.52
N ILE A 170 -8.41 -2.24 3.54
CA ILE A 170 -7.61 -2.55 4.72
C ILE A 170 -6.43 -1.61 4.95
N THR A 171 -5.86 -0.99 3.91
CA THR A 171 -4.71 -0.10 4.04
C THR A 171 -5.08 1.34 3.72
N ALA A 172 -4.47 2.26 4.48
CA ALA A 172 -4.47 3.70 4.19
C ALA A 172 -3.35 4.12 3.23
N GLU A 173 -2.60 3.17 2.70
CA GLU A 173 -1.49 3.40 1.77
C GLU A 173 -1.96 4.17 0.53
N CYS A 174 -1.15 5.13 0.12
CA CYS A 174 -1.36 5.94 -1.06
C CYS A 174 -0.01 6.16 -1.73
N ASP A 175 0.16 5.67 -2.95
CA ASP A 175 1.40 5.79 -3.72
C ASP A 175 1.23 6.71 -4.91
N GLU A 176 2.32 7.36 -5.33
CA GLU A 176 2.33 8.21 -6.51
C GLU A 176 2.85 7.48 -7.73
N LEU A 177 2.11 7.56 -8.83
CA LEU A 177 2.46 6.96 -10.10
C LEU A 177 3.16 7.97 -10.99
N PHE A 178 4.21 7.50 -11.69
CA PHE A 178 4.97 8.28 -12.66
C PHE A 178 5.11 7.53 -13.98
N TYR A 179 5.22 8.28 -15.08
CA TYR A 179 5.73 7.85 -16.37
C TYR A 179 7.13 8.44 -16.51
N ALA A 180 8.09 7.63 -16.94
CA ALA A 180 9.47 8.09 -17.14
C ALA A 180 10.01 7.69 -18.51
N GLU A 181 10.70 8.62 -19.21
CA GLU A 181 11.50 8.29 -20.39
C GLU A 181 12.97 8.23 -19.98
N VAL A 182 13.65 7.15 -20.32
CA VAL A 182 15.08 6.95 -20.02
C VAL A 182 15.90 6.79 -21.32
N ALA A 183 17.12 7.33 -21.31
CA ALA A 183 18.04 7.21 -22.47
C ALA A 183 18.77 5.88 -22.50
N THR A 184 19.08 5.35 -21.33
CA THR A 184 19.82 4.11 -21.10
C THR A 184 19.29 3.45 -19.84
N TYR A 185 19.63 2.20 -19.65
CA TYR A 185 19.48 1.50 -18.38
C TYR A 185 20.70 0.62 -18.14
N GLY A 186 20.96 0.28 -16.89
CA GLY A 186 22.09 -0.51 -16.44
C GLY A 186 21.67 -1.81 -15.77
N THR A 187 22.27 -2.09 -14.63
CA THR A 187 21.99 -3.27 -13.81
C THR A 187 21.38 -2.83 -12.48
N PRO A 188 20.37 -3.55 -11.97
CA PRO A 188 19.81 -3.27 -10.65
C PRO A 188 20.86 -3.44 -9.55
N GLU A 189 20.67 -2.77 -8.44
CA GLU A 189 21.43 -3.05 -7.24
C GLU A 189 21.15 -4.48 -6.77
N LYS A 190 22.18 -5.17 -6.25
CA LYS A 190 22.06 -6.59 -5.86
C LYS A 190 21.03 -6.85 -4.76
N ARG A 191 20.70 -5.84 -3.97
CA ARG A 191 19.74 -5.94 -2.86
C ARG A 191 18.29 -6.00 -3.32
N GLU A 192 17.98 -5.51 -4.53
CA GLU A 192 16.62 -5.32 -5.02
C GLU A 192 15.91 -6.63 -5.40
N ALA A 193 16.59 -7.77 -5.32
CA ALA A 193 16.05 -9.08 -5.71
C ALA A 193 15.47 -9.11 -7.14
N ILE A 194 15.99 -8.26 -8.02
CA ILE A 194 15.65 -8.18 -9.44
C ILE A 194 16.55 -9.15 -10.21
N GLY A 195 15.95 -10.12 -10.88
CA GLY A 195 16.67 -11.10 -11.69
C GLY A 195 17.03 -10.61 -13.08
N GLU A 196 16.16 -9.79 -13.69
CA GLU A 196 16.31 -9.36 -15.07
C GLU A 196 15.51 -8.08 -15.34
N ILE A 197 16.05 -7.23 -16.23
CA ILE A 197 15.34 -6.09 -16.84
C ILE A 197 14.95 -6.49 -18.26
N LEU A 198 13.67 -6.38 -18.60
CA LEU A 198 13.09 -6.86 -19.83
C LEU A 198 12.50 -5.70 -20.66
N PRO A 199 13.22 -5.17 -21.67
CA PRO A 199 12.64 -4.25 -22.63
C PRO A 199 11.48 -4.94 -23.36
N THR A 200 10.26 -4.43 -23.17
CA THR A 200 9.04 -5.09 -23.60
C THR A 200 8.26 -4.17 -24.54
N PRO A 201 8.14 -4.53 -25.83
CA PRO A 201 7.28 -3.81 -26.77
C PRO A 201 5.84 -3.72 -26.27
N LEU A 202 5.15 -2.60 -26.50
CA LEU A 202 3.80 -2.35 -26.01
C LEU A 202 2.82 -3.48 -26.37
N SER A 203 2.90 -4.01 -27.58
CA SER A 203 2.04 -5.13 -28.02
C SER A 203 2.26 -6.43 -27.23
N LEU A 204 3.52 -6.70 -26.84
CA LEU A 204 3.85 -7.83 -25.97
C LEU A 204 3.39 -7.57 -24.55
N PHE A 205 3.61 -6.37 -24.02
CA PHE A 205 3.14 -5.98 -22.68
C PHE A 205 1.63 -6.16 -22.54
N GLU A 206 0.84 -5.66 -23.51
CA GLU A 206 -0.61 -5.83 -23.53
C GLU A 206 -1.05 -7.30 -23.66
N ARG A 207 -0.28 -8.11 -24.40
CA ARG A 207 -0.52 -9.56 -24.44
C ARG A 207 -0.29 -10.22 -23.08
N LEU A 208 0.82 -9.88 -22.41
CA LEU A 208 1.12 -10.40 -21.06
C LEU A 208 0.04 -10.05 -20.04
N ILE A 209 -0.58 -8.87 -20.15
CA ILE A 209 -1.76 -8.50 -19.36
C ILE A 209 -2.96 -9.42 -19.69
N ARG A 210 -3.29 -9.58 -20.98
CA ARG A 210 -4.42 -10.43 -21.42
C ARG A 210 -4.25 -11.90 -21.01
N GLU A 211 -3.02 -12.39 -20.99
CA GLU A 211 -2.66 -13.76 -20.60
C GLU A 211 -2.53 -13.91 -19.07
N ASN A 212 -2.80 -12.86 -18.29
CA ASN A 212 -2.66 -12.84 -16.83
C ASN A 212 -1.23 -13.19 -16.35
N THR A 213 -0.21 -12.87 -17.14
CA THR A 213 1.20 -13.04 -16.77
C THR A 213 1.68 -11.85 -15.93
N ILE A 214 1.20 -10.63 -16.24
CA ILE A 214 1.37 -9.45 -15.41
C ILE A 214 0.17 -9.35 -14.47
N THR A 215 0.39 -9.55 -13.19
CA THR A 215 -0.64 -9.53 -12.14
C THR A 215 -0.42 -8.44 -11.09
N ASP A 216 0.71 -7.73 -11.16
CA ASP A 216 1.00 -6.63 -10.23
C ASP A 216 0.05 -5.44 -10.46
N GLY A 217 -0.71 -5.08 -9.42
CA GLY A 217 -1.73 -4.03 -9.49
C GLY A 217 -1.15 -2.64 -9.76
N PHE A 218 0.04 -2.34 -9.27
CA PHE A 218 0.73 -1.06 -9.52
C PHE A 218 1.12 -0.91 -10.99
N THR A 219 1.67 -1.97 -11.57
CA THR A 219 2.01 -2.04 -13.01
C THR A 219 0.79 -1.80 -13.88
N LEU A 220 -0.33 -2.49 -13.57
CA LEU A 220 -1.59 -2.34 -14.29
C LEU A 220 -2.16 -0.93 -14.17
N ALA A 221 -2.12 -0.33 -12.98
CA ALA A 221 -2.64 1.01 -12.74
C ALA A 221 -1.80 2.10 -13.46
N ALA A 222 -0.48 2.03 -13.38
CA ALA A 222 0.40 2.97 -14.05
C ALA A 222 0.23 2.89 -15.59
N TYR A 223 0.16 1.68 -16.14
CA TYR A 223 -0.13 1.46 -17.55
C TYR A 223 -1.49 2.05 -17.95
N ALA A 224 -2.56 1.75 -17.21
CA ALA A 224 -3.89 2.25 -17.52
C ALA A 224 -3.95 3.79 -17.55
N ARG A 225 -3.29 4.45 -16.59
CA ARG A 225 -3.24 5.92 -16.54
C ARG A 225 -2.38 6.52 -17.64
N ALA A 226 -1.25 5.91 -17.97
CA ALA A 226 -0.41 6.36 -19.09
C ALA A 226 -1.18 6.27 -20.42
N ARG A 227 -1.91 5.16 -20.64
CA ARG A 227 -2.80 4.99 -21.82
C ARG A 227 -3.92 6.04 -21.85
N ALA A 228 -4.61 6.25 -20.73
CA ALA A 228 -5.69 7.23 -20.64
C ALA A 228 -5.23 8.69 -20.90
N ARG A 229 -3.93 8.96 -20.69
CA ARG A 229 -3.32 10.28 -20.93
C ARG A 229 -2.64 10.38 -22.31
N GLY A 230 -2.68 9.35 -23.15
CA GLY A 230 -2.07 9.36 -24.47
C GLY A 230 -0.53 9.40 -24.45
N LEU A 231 0.08 8.84 -23.40
CA LEU A 231 1.54 8.74 -23.27
C LEU A 231 2.11 7.43 -23.87
N LEU A 232 1.20 6.49 -24.21
CA LEU A 232 1.51 5.19 -24.83
C LEU A 232 0.69 5.00 -26.10
#